data_ff10e7f398854f16c128e7e064bd3d8d
#
_entry.id   ff10e7f398854f16c128e7e064bd3d8d
#
_cell.length_a   1.000
_cell.length_b   1.000
_cell.length_c   1.000
_cell.angle_alpha   90.00
_cell.angle_beta   90.00
_cell.angle_gamma   90.00
#
_symmetry.space_group_name_H-M   'P 1'
#
loop_
_entity.id
_entity.type
_entity.pdbx_description
1 polymer ?
#
loop_
_entity_poly.entity_id
_entity_poly.type
_entity_poly.pdbx_seq_one_letter_code
_entity_poly.pdbx_strand_id
1 'polypeptide(L)'
;MNAARARKLGERIAQIVAEMLEHRIKDPRLGFVTVTEARVTGDLREATVFYTVYGSDAEHEATAAALGSASGLIRSEVGRQTGIKHTPSIAFQLDKVPDTARNIEDLVARAREADAAVAAARAGAVPAGDPDPYRTTAERDGDGEPDGDDDGQLGEIPAGADHDAGYSPS
;
A
#
# COMPACT_ATOMS: atom_id res chain seq x y z
N MET A 1 16.68 9.57 -24.51
CA MET A 1 18.05 9.81 -24.02
C MET A 1 18.15 10.72 -22.79
N ASN A 2 17.16 11.59 -22.54
CA ASN A 2 17.26 12.56 -21.42
C ASN A 2 16.96 11.97 -20.03
N ALA A 3 16.17 10.91 -19.92
CA ALA A 3 15.77 10.36 -18.61
C ALA A 3 16.94 9.83 -17.76
N ALA A 4 17.89 9.12 -18.37
CA ALA A 4 19.07 8.61 -17.65
C ALA A 4 19.99 9.76 -17.17
N ARG A 5 20.08 10.83 -17.97
CA ARG A 5 20.85 12.02 -17.63
C ARG A 5 20.15 12.81 -16.51
N ALA A 6 18.83 12.96 -16.57
CA ALA A 6 18.04 13.61 -15.54
C ALA A 6 18.15 12.86 -14.20
N ARG A 7 18.06 11.52 -14.22
CA ARG A 7 18.23 10.69 -13.03
C ARG A 7 19.62 10.88 -12.39
N LYS A 8 20.68 10.75 -13.21
CA LYS A 8 22.06 10.92 -12.72
C LYS A 8 22.32 12.32 -12.16
N LEU A 9 21.71 13.34 -12.76
CA LEU A 9 21.76 14.71 -12.24
C LEU A 9 20.99 14.82 -10.92
N GLY A 10 19.82 14.20 -10.79
CA GLY A 10 19.04 14.15 -9.57
C GLY A 10 19.83 13.52 -8.41
N GLU A 11 20.43 12.35 -8.63
CA GLU A 11 21.30 11.70 -7.65
C GLU A 11 22.42 12.64 -7.17
N ARG A 12 23.05 13.35 -8.09
CA ARG A 12 24.11 14.32 -7.75
C ARG A 12 23.58 15.52 -6.97
N ILE A 13 22.41 16.05 -7.35
CA ILE A 13 21.76 17.15 -6.63
C ILE A 13 21.41 16.71 -5.20
N ALA A 14 20.85 15.53 -5.02
CA ALA A 14 20.50 15.00 -3.69
C ALA A 14 21.75 14.96 -2.78
N GLN A 15 22.88 14.48 -3.28
CA GLN A 15 24.15 14.46 -2.54
C GLN A 15 24.62 15.84 -2.14
N ILE A 16 24.62 16.79 -3.10
CA ILE A 16 25.06 18.18 -2.85
C ILE A 16 24.17 18.85 -1.80
N VAL A 17 22.85 18.66 -1.92
CA VAL A 17 21.89 19.25 -0.97
C VAL A 17 22.08 18.66 0.43
N ALA A 18 22.22 17.33 0.55
CA ALA A 18 22.47 16.67 1.83
C ALA A 18 23.74 17.19 2.50
N GLU A 19 24.85 17.29 1.74
CA GLU A 19 26.11 17.84 2.23
C GLU A 19 25.98 19.31 2.68
N MET A 20 25.23 20.12 1.95
CA MET A 20 24.99 21.50 2.31
C MET A 20 24.16 21.66 3.57
N LEU A 21 23.11 20.84 3.74
CA LEU A 21 22.26 20.85 4.93
C LEU A 21 23.06 20.45 6.16
N GLU A 22 23.95 19.49 6.03
CA GLU A 22 24.75 18.98 7.14
C GLU A 22 25.89 19.94 7.56
N HIS A 23 26.56 20.57 6.57
CA HIS A 23 27.81 21.28 6.84
C HIS A 23 27.77 22.79 6.64
N ARG A 24 26.87 23.30 5.79
CA ARG A 24 26.89 24.70 5.38
C ARG A 24 25.71 25.54 5.83
N ILE A 25 24.53 24.93 5.92
CA ILE A 25 23.32 25.66 6.28
C ILE A 25 23.09 25.48 7.79
N LYS A 26 23.44 26.53 8.53
CA LYS A 26 23.27 26.58 10.00
C LYS A 26 22.06 27.44 10.34
N ASP A 27 20.87 26.98 9.94
CA ASP A 27 19.62 27.65 10.30
C ASP A 27 18.98 26.89 11.48
N PRO A 28 18.74 27.55 12.63
CA PRO A 28 18.15 26.91 13.80
C PRO A 28 16.72 26.38 13.57
N ARG A 29 16.06 26.81 12.49
CA ARG A 29 14.74 26.32 12.07
C ARG A 29 14.81 24.97 11.35
N LEU A 30 16.00 24.57 10.87
CA LEU A 30 16.24 23.26 10.31
C LEU A 30 16.26 22.24 11.45
N GLY A 31 15.21 21.43 11.52
CA GLY A 31 15.17 20.26 12.38
C GLY A 31 16.07 19.15 11.85
N PHE A 32 15.81 17.93 12.29
CA PHE A 32 16.51 16.74 11.78
C PHE A 32 15.98 16.39 10.38
N VAL A 33 16.64 16.92 9.35
CA VAL A 33 16.27 16.81 7.93
C VAL A 33 17.10 15.74 7.25
N THR A 34 16.46 14.87 6.50
CA THR A 34 17.13 13.88 5.65
C THR A 34 16.62 14.02 4.21
N VAL A 35 17.53 14.17 3.26
CA VAL A 35 17.20 14.17 1.83
C VAL A 35 16.99 12.71 1.38
N THR A 36 15.83 12.41 0.83
CA THR A 36 15.50 11.05 0.36
C THR A 36 15.78 10.86 -1.11
N GLU A 37 15.37 11.81 -1.95
CA GLU A 37 15.53 11.74 -3.40
C GLU A 37 15.56 13.15 -4.01
N ALA A 38 16.10 13.27 -5.21
CA ALA A 38 15.88 14.44 -6.05
C ALA A 38 15.51 14.02 -7.47
N ARG A 39 14.43 14.58 -7.96
CA ARG A 39 13.93 14.35 -9.32
C ARG A 39 14.13 15.59 -10.18
N VAL A 40 14.68 15.38 -11.35
CA VAL A 40 14.93 16.45 -12.33
C VAL A 40 14.05 16.21 -13.54
N THR A 41 13.41 17.27 -14.04
CA THR A 41 12.60 17.20 -15.26
C THR A 41 13.45 16.84 -16.49
N GLY A 42 12.83 16.22 -17.50
CA GLY A 42 13.53 15.75 -18.70
C GLY A 42 14.24 16.86 -19.49
N ASP A 43 13.80 18.11 -19.34
CA ASP A 43 14.41 19.31 -19.93
C ASP A 43 15.53 19.91 -19.04
N LEU A 44 15.75 19.34 -17.86
CA LEU A 44 16.76 19.74 -16.86
C LEU A 44 16.56 21.15 -16.32
N ARG A 45 15.35 21.69 -16.35
CA ARG A 45 15.05 23.06 -15.88
C ARG A 45 14.58 23.12 -14.44
N GLU A 46 13.96 22.05 -13.94
CA GLU A 46 13.41 21.99 -12.60
C GLU A 46 13.92 20.74 -11.87
N ALA A 47 14.22 20.90 -10.61
CA ALA A 47 14.62 19.84 -9.70
C ALA A 47 13.74 19.89 -8.45
N THR A 48 13.08 18.80 -8.12
CA THR A 48 12.34 18.64 -6.87
C THR A 48 13.15 17.77 -5.94
N VAL A 49 13.50 18.31 -4.78
CA VAL A 49 14.24 17.61 -3.73
C VAL A 49 13.24 17.16 -2.68
N PHE A 50 13.14 15.85 -2.49
CA PHE A 50 12.30 15.25 -1.46
C PHE A 50 13.10 15.12 -0.18
N TYR A 51 12.47 15.42 0.95
CA TYR A 51 13.09 15.36 2.25
C TYR A 51 12.12 14.87 3.32
N THR A 52 12.64 14.30 4.38
CA THR A 52 11.91 13.96 5.59
C THR A 52 12.40 14.80 6.75
N VAL A 53 11.49 15.10 7.67
CA VAL A 53 11.79 15.81 8.93
C VAL A 53 11.22 14.98 10.06
N TYR A 54 12.00 14.81 11.10
CA TYR A 54 11.51 14.23 12.34
C TYR A 54 11.03 15.35 13.25
N GLY A 55 9.76 15.29 13.67
CA GLY A 55 9.20 16.26 14.60
C GLY A 55 7.72 16.53 14.38
N SER A 56 7.23 17.60 14.99
CA SER A 56 5.85 18.08 14.92
C SER A 56 5.57 18.85 13.61
N ASP A 57 4.30 19.10 13.31
CA ASP A 57 3.89 19.89 12.15
C ASP A 57 4.51 21.30 12.17
N ALA A 58 4.66 21.92 13.35
CA ALA A 58 5.33 23.21 13.49
C ALA A 58 6.81 23.15 13.09
N GLU A 59 7.51 22.06 13.38
CA GLU A 59 8.90 21.84 12.97
C GLU A 59 8.98 21.56 11.46
N HIS A 60 7.99 20.87 10.88
CA HIS A 60 7.88 20.69 9.43
C HIS A 60 7.74 22.03 8.71
N GLU A 61 6.86 22.92 9.18
CA GLU A 61 6.67 24.25 8.60
C GLU A 61 7.91 25.12 8.75
N ALA A 62 8.54 25.12 9.92
CA ALA A 62 9.77 25.87 10.18
C ALA A 62 10.91 25.41 9.25
N THR A 63 11.06 24.11 9.08
CA THR A 63 12.04 23.50 8.17
C THR A 63 11.77 23.85 6.71
N ALA A 64 10.51 23.78 6.28
CA ALA A 64 10.14 24.17 4.91
C ALA A 64 10.48 25.62 4.62
N ALA A 65 10.23 26.54 5.57
CA ALA A 65 10.58 27.95 5.45
C ALA A 65 12.11 28.16 5.39
N ALA A 66 12.87 27.41 6.19
CA ALA A 66 14.33 27.47 6.19
C ALA A 66 14.92 26.98 4.85
N LEU A 67 14.42 25.86 4.32
CA LEU A 67 14.80 25.31 3.02
C LEU A 67 14.47 26.28 1.88
N GLY A 68 13.29 26.89 1.92
CA GLY A 68 12.89 27.95 0.98
C GLY A 68 13.86 29.12 0.98
N SER A 69 14.28 29.58 2.17
CA SER A 69 15.26 30.66 2.32
C SER A 69 16.65 30.27 1.80
N ALA A 70 17.04 29.01 1.94
CA ALA A 70 18.33 28.50 1.50
C ALA A 70 18.38 28.11 0.01
N SER A 71 17.24 28.07 -0.67
CA SER A 71 17.12 27.57 -2.05
C SER A 71 18.08 28.25 -3.05
N GLY A 72 18.28 29.57 -2.92
CA GLY A 72 19.20 30.32 -3.76
C GLY A 72 20.67 29.94 -3.57
N LEU A 73 21.07 29.74 -2.31
CA LEU A 73 22.42 29.28 -1.97
C LEU A 73 22.65 27.84 -2.47
N ILE A 74 21.69 26.98 -2.28
CA ILE A 74 21.74 25.59 -2.74
C ILE A 74 21.83 25.55 -4.26
N ARG A 75 21.02 26.32 -4.97
CA ARG A 75 21.05 26.41 -6.42
C ARG A 75 22.42 26.86 -6.95
N SER A 76 23.02 27.86 -6.30
CA SER A 76 24.34 28.34 -6.65
C SER A 76 25.42 27.27 -6.52
N GLU A 77 25.38 26.52 -5.42
CA GLU A 77 26.32 25.42 -5.15
C GLU A 77 26.13 24.25 -6.12
N VAL A 78 24.87 23.87 -6.41
CA VAL A 78 24.56 22.86 -7.43
C VAL A 78 25.14 23.27 -8.80
N GLY A 79 24.97 24.53 -9.21
CA GLY A 79 25.54 25.05 -10.44
C GLY A 79 27.07 24.94 -10.46
N ARG A 80 27.70 25.30 -9.36
CA ARG A 80 29.17 25.27 -9.20
C ARG A 80 29.73 23.85 -9.29
N GLN A 81 29.11 22.89 -8.58
CA GLN A 81 29.60 21.51 -8.51
C GLN A 81 29.24 20.66 -9.73
N THR A 82 28.11 20.93 -10.38
CA THR A 82 27.69 20.15 -11.56
C THR A 82 28.23 20.69 -12.87
N GLY A 83 28.62 21.96 -12.91
CA GLY A 83 29.16 22.61 -14.11
C GLY A 83 28.18 22.69 -15.29
N ILE A 84 26.87 22.51 -15.04
CA ILE A 84 25.84 22.53 -16.08
C ILE A 84 25.58 23.97 -16.53
N LYS A 85 25.36 24.13 -17.84
CA LYS A 85 25.15 25.46 -18.46
C LYS A 85 23.95 26.21 -17.88
N HIS A 86 22.91 25.47 -17.50
CA HIS A 86 21.69 26.00 -16.88
C HIS A 86 21.37 25.21 -15.62
N THR A 87 21.58 25.84 -14.48
CA THR A 87 21.23 25.23 -13.18
C THR A 87 19.71 25.19 -13.03
N PRO A 88 19.11 24.03 -12.72
CA PRO A 88 17.67 23.92 -12.53
C PRO A 88 17.19 24.78 -11.37
N SER A 89 15.93 25.17 -11.42
CA SER A 89 15.24 25.70 -10.25
C SER A 89 15.05 24.57 -9.26
N ILE A 90 15.30 24.85 -7.97
CA ILE A 90 15.20 23.83 -6.91
C ILE A 90 13.95 24.11 -6.10
N ALA A 91 13.08 23.12 -6.02
CA ALA A 91 11.91 23.08 -5.14
C ALA A 91 12.11 21.99 -4.09
N PHE A 92 11.61 22.22 -2.87
CA PHE A 92 11.64 21.26 -1.78
C PHE A 92 10.25 20.71 -1.54
N GLN A 93 10.14 19.40 -1.36
CA GLN A 93 8.88 18.73 -1.07
C GLN A 93 9.06 17.72 0.06
N LEU A 94 8.18 17.79 1.04
CA LEU A 94 8.15 16.80 2.12
C LEU A 94 7.78 15.44 1.54
N ASP A 95 8.61 14.44 1.85
CA ASP A 95 8.36 13.06 1.46
C ASP A 95 7.38 12.41 2.44
N LYS A 96 6.17 12.10 1.95
CA LYS A 96 5.09 11.49 2.73
C LYS A 96 5.18 9.96 2.83
N VAL A 97 6.16 9.35 2.19
CA VAL A 97 6.31 7.87 2.21
C VAL A 97 6.47 7.31 3.63
N PRO A 98 7.28 7.92 4.51
CA PRO A 98 7.36 7.48 5.91
C PRO A 98 6.04 7.60 6.67
N ASP A 99 5.27 8.67 6.41
CA ASP A 99 3.96 8.87 7.04
C ASP A 99 2.93 7.85 6.53
N THR A 100 2.99 7.50 5.26
CA THR A 100 2.16 6.44 4.68
C THR A 100 2.47 5.08 5.28
N ALA A 101 3.74 4.77 5.53
CA ALA A 101 4.14 3.52 6.18
C ALA A 101 3.61 3.43 7.62
N ARG A 102 3.70 4.52 8.41
CA ARG A 102 3.11 4.61 9.76
C ARG A 102 1.60 4.45 9.73
N ASN A 103 0.92 5.09 8.79
CA ASN A 103 -0.52 4.95 8.62
C ASN A 103 -0.95 3.51 8.29
N ILE A 104 -0.14 2.76 7.55
CA ILE A 104 -0.40 1.33 7.27
C ILE A 104 -0.25 0.51 8.55
N GLU A 105 0.78 0.75 9.36
CA GLU A 105 0.97 0.07 10.65
C GLU A 105 -0.20 0.33 11.61
N ASP A 106 -0.66 1.58 11.70
CA ASP A 106 -1.83 1.96 12.50
C ASP A 106 -3.12 1.30 12.00
N LEU A 107 -3.32 1.22 10.68
CA LEU A 107 -4.46 0.54 10.08
C LEU A 107 -4.43 -0.97 10.35
N VAL A 108 -3.26 -1.59 10.27
CA VAL A 108 -3.08 -3.03 10.60
C VAL A 108 -3.34 -3.28 12.08
N ALA A 109 -2.88 -2.40 12.97
CA ALA A 109 -3.14 -2.50 14.41
C ALA A 109 -4.65 -2.43 14.70
N ARG A 110 -5.35 -1.46 14.15
CA ARG A 110 -6.81 -1.31 14.28
C ARG A 110 -7.58 -2.51 13.70
N ALA A 111 -7.14 -3.05 12.58
CA ALA A 111 -7.73 -4.25 12.00
C ALA A 111 -7.60 -5.47 12.92
N ARG A 112 -6.42 -5.65 13.52
CA ARG A 112 -6.19 -6.74 14.51
C ARG A 112 -7.04 -6.58 15.78
N GLU A 113 -7.21 -5.36 16.27
CA GLU A 113 -8.08 -5.07 17.41
C GLU A 113 -9.56 -5.38 17.09
N ALA A 114 -10.01 -5.01 15.89
CA ALA A 114 -11.36 -5.32 15.43
C ALA A 114 -11.59 -6.82 15.27
N ASP A 115 -10.64 -7.56 14.70
CA ASP A 115 -10.69 -9.01 14.57
C ASP A 115 -10.71 -9.71 15.94
N ALA A 116 -9.92 -9.23 16.88
CA ALA A 116 -9.92 -9.76 18.25
C ALA A 116 -11.26 -9.51 18.96
N ALA A 117 -11.88 -8.34 18.76
CA ALA A 117 -13.20 -8.03 19.29
C ALA A 117 -14.30 -8.93 18.70
N VAL A 118 -14.25 -9.19 17.39
CA VAL A 118 -15.16 -10.13 16.70
C VAL A 118 -14.95 -11.56 17.20
N ALA A 119 -13.71 -11.99 17.38
CA ALA A 119 -13.38 -13.31 17.91
C ALA A 119 -13.91 -13.49 19.35
N ALA A 120 -13.75 -12.48 20.20
CA ALA A 120 -14.27 -12.47 21.57
C ALA A 120 -15.82 -12.52 21.60
N ALA A 121 -16.48 -11.76 20.71
CA ALA A 121 -17.94 -11.80 20.58
C ALA A 121 -18.45 -13.17 20.11
N ARG A 122 -17.73 -13.83 19.21
CA ARG A 122 -18.06 -15.20 18.74
C ARG A 122 -17.85 -16.26 19.81
N ALA A 123 -16.86 -16.12 20.66
CA ALA A 123 -16.60 -17.06 21.76
C ALA A 123 -17.75 -17.11 22.78
N GLY A 124 -18.54 -16.02 22.91
CA GLY A 124 -19.72 -15.95 23.76
C GLY A 124 -21.06 -16.23 23.04
N ALA A 125 -21.05 -16.42 21.73
CA ALA A 125 -22.26 -16.65 20.96
C ALA A 125 -22.61 -18.14 20.93
N VAL A 126 -23.83 -18.47 21.36
CA VAL A 126 -24.40 -19.82 21.16
C VAL A 126 -24.71 -19.96 19.67
N PRO A 127 -24.26 -21.02 18.99
CA PRO A 127 -24.60 -21.25 17.59
C PRO A 127 -26.14 -21.33 17.43
N ALA A 128 -26.67 -20.50 16.55
CA ALA A 128 -28.11 -20.45 16.26
C ALA A 128 -28.58 -21.57 15.32
N GLY A 129 -27.78 -22.62 15.16
CA GLY A 129 -28.05 -23.77 14.30
C GLY A 129 -28.23 -25.07 15.08
N ASP A 130 -28.93 -26.02 14.48
CA ASP A 130 -29.07 -27.38 14.97
C ASP A 130 -27.66 -28.00 15.23
N PRO A 131 -27.41 -28.63 16.38
CA PRO A 131 -26.12 -29.24 16.68
C PRO A 131 -25.70 -30.35 15.70
N ASP A 132 -26.64 -30.87 14.89
CA ASP A 132 -26.35 -31.82 13.81
C ASP A 132 -27.08 -31.41 12.50
N PRO A 133 -26.49 -30.54 11.68
CA PRO A 133 -27.08 -30.06 10.43
C PRO A 133 -27.20 -31.18 9.35
N TYR A 134 -26.55 -32.30 9.54
CA TYR A 134 -26.57 -33.45 8.61
C TYR A 134 -27.54 -34.56 9.01
N ARG A 135 -28.30 -34.41 10.11
CA ARG A 135 -29.33 -35.33 10.50
C ARG A 135 -30.48 -35.27 9.50
N THR A 136 -30.59 -36.31 8.70
CA THR A 136 -31.65 -36.43 7.70
C THR A 136 -32.99 -36.63 8.38
N THR A 137 -34.06 -36.09 7.79
CA THR A 137 -35.44 -36.16 8.28
C THR A 137 -35.94 -37.58 8.50
N ALA A 138 -35.25 -38.58 7.95
CA ALA A 138 -35.60 -40.02 8.11
C ALA A 138 -35.37 -40.59 9.53
N GLU A 139 -34.60 -39.90 10.38
CA GLU A 139 -34.37 -40.36 11.77
C GLU A 139 -35.33 -39.74 12.81
N ARG A 140 -36.27 -38.91 12.36
CA ARG A 140 -37.24 -38.24 13.25
C ARG A 140 -38.55 -39.02 13.44
N ASP A 141 -38.85 -39.99 12.57
CA ASP A 141 -40.12 -40.70 12.54
C ASP A 141 -39.94 -42.20 12.76
N GLY A 142 -39.00 -42.60 13.60
CA GLY A 142 -38.70 -43.99 13.89
C GLY A 142 -39.42 -44.59 15.08
N ASP A 143 -40.72 -44.29 15.28
CA ASP A 143 -41.60 -45.09 16.17
C ASP A 143 -42.99 -45.24 15.51
N GLY A 144 -43.08 -46.17 14.59
CA GLY A 144 -44.34 -46.53 13.95
C GLY A 144 -44.19 -47.89 13.23
N GLU A 145 -44.77 -48.89 13.78
CA GLU A 145 -44.73 -50.30 13.43
C GLU A 145 -45.11 -50.60 11.97
N PRO A 146 -44.71 -51.80 11.50
CA PRO A 146 -44.92 -52.23 10.11
C PRO A 146 -46.20 -53.02 9.95
N ASP A 147 -46.95 -52.79 8.92
CA ASP A 147 -47.89 -53.79 8.37
C ASP A 147 -48.09 -53.55 6.86
N GLY A 148 -47.96 -54.62 6.11
CA GLY A 148 -48.76 -54.85 4.90
C GLY A 148 -47.98 -54.96 3.59
N ASP A 149 -47.73 -56.19 3.26
CA ASP A 149 -47.55 -56.80 1.94
C ASP A 149 -48.28 -56.05 0.80
N ASP A 150 -47.60 -55.85 -0.33
CA ASP A 150 -48.17 -56.23 -1.64
C ASP A 150 -47.13 -56.26 -2.75
N ASP A 151 -47.30 -57.33 -3.53
CA ASP A 151 -46.55 -57.75 -4.70
C ASP A 151 -46.70 -56.80 -5.90
N GLY A 152 -45.65 -56.75 -6.70
CA GLY A 152 -45.95 -56.66 -8.12
C GLY A 152 -45.23 -55.68 -8.99
N GLN A 153 -44.41 -56.23 -9.78
CA GLN A 153 -44.24 -55.93 -11.24
C GLN A 153 -43.04 -55.15 -11.72
N LEU A 154 -42.25 -55.95 -12.37
CA LEU A 154 -41.21 -55.66 -13.33
C LEU A 154 -41.66 -54.67 -14.46
N GLY A 155 -40.85 -53.74 -14.79
CA GLY A 155 -41.05 -52.90 -15.99
C GLY A 155 -39.70 -52.30 -16.48
N GLU A 156 -39.36 -52.79 -17.60
CA GLU A 156 -38.20 -52.67 -18.44
C GLU A 156 -37.57 -51.27 -18.62
N ILE A 157 -36.25 -51.33 -18.83
CA ILE A 157 -35.38 -50.29 -19.36
C ILE A 157 -35.67 -50.08 -20.88
N PRO A 158 -35.47 -48.89 -21.42
CA PRO A 158 -34.58 -48.82 -22.56
C PRO A 158 -33.48 -47.75 -22.46
N ALA A 159 -32.40 -48.23 -23.01
CA ALA A 159 -31.18 -47.47 -23.28
C ALA A 159 -31.37 -46.43 -24.40
N GLY A 160 -30.52 -45.45 -24.37
CA GLY A 160 -30.06 -44.77 -25.61
C GLY A 160 -30.23 -43.29 -25.63
N ALA A 161 -29.16 -42.55 -25.62
CA ALA A 161 -28.66 -41.78 -26.74
C ALA A 161 -27.59 -40.77 -26.27
N ASP A 162 -26.47 -40.92 -26.89
CA ASP A 162 -25.38 -39.99 -27.01
C ASP A 162 -25.84 -38.58 -27.39
N HIS A 163 -25.19 -37.58 -26.79
CA HIS A 163 -24.92 -36.34 -27.53
C HIS A 163 -23.61 -35.70 -27.09
N ASP A 164 -22.64 -35.91 -27.92
CA ASP A 164 -21.41 -35.17 -28.13
C ASP A 164 -21.72 -33.74 -28.53
N ALA A 165 -21.04 -32.79 -27.92
CA ALA A 165 -20.75 -31.45 -28.47
C ALA A 165 -19.65 -30.80 -27.63
N GLY A 166 -18.39 -30.87 -27.95
CA GLY A 166 -17.63 -30.02 -28.81
C GLY A 166 -17.43 -28.62 -28.22
N TYR A 167 -16.38 -28.40 -27.37
CA TYR A 167 -15.90 -27.07 -27.02
C TYR A 167 -14.47 -26.90 -27.56
N SER A 168 -14.32 -26.06 -28.61
CA SER A 168 -13.03 -25.55 -29.08
C SER A 168 -12.83 -24.09 -28.65
N PRO A 169 -11.64 -23.72 -28.21
CA PRO A 169 -11.29 -22.34 -27.94
C PRO A 169 -10.60 -21.70 -29.17
N SER A 170 -10.88 -20.45 -29.36
CA SER A 170 -10.01 -19.51 -30.09
C SER A 170 -9.77 -18.29 -29.26
#